data_b2a5312a8ac1ecda8b9653bcbba0b71d
#
_entry.id   b2a5312a8ac1ecda8b9653bcbba0b71d
#
_cell.length_a   1.000
_cell.length_b   1.000
_cell.length_c   1.000
_cell.angle_alpha   90.00
_cell.angle_beta   90.00
_cell.angle_gamma   90.00
#
_symmetry.space_group_name_H-M   'P 1'
#
loop_
_entity.id
_entity.type
_entity.pdbx_description
1 polymer ?
#
loop_
_entity_poly.entity_id
_entity_poly.type
_entity_poly.pdbx_seq_one_letter_code
_entity_poly.pdbx_strand_id
1 'polypeptide(L)'
;MMAVPLAPVLSAEAVAVVKQTLDSLNTEFDVAQTEIRLLGRVVTLHHPRNADDLISEEDFVFDERLPYWADIWPSARVLAERVAGMQADGRRFLELGCGAGLVSVAAAMAGFDVTSSDYYDDALRFTALNVLVNTGVLIETRAADWRRFPHDMGRFDIVVASDVLYEKEHAALIASALDRTMTGRATAIIADPGRLAAPDFVEQCKERGMPAAISDRVPYEDGDIRQTIDLYDVRRR
;
A
#
# COMPACT_ATOMS: atom_id res chain seq x y z
N MET A 1 21.48 -14.91 -17.46
CA MET A 1 20.42 -14.05 -18.03
C MET A 1 19.10 -14.74 -17.70
N MET A 2 18.49 -14.39 -16.57
CA MET A 2 17.16 -14.93 -16.21
C MET A 2 16.13 -14.28 -17.14
N ALA A 3 15.29 -15.10 -17.77
CA ALA A 3 14.22 -14.61 -18.62
C ALA A 3 13.29 -13.72 -17.78
N VAL A 4 13.06 -12.48 -18.23
CA VAL A 4 12.03 -11.60 -17.66
C VAL A 4 10.70 -12.34 -17.86
N PRO A 5 9.95 -12.67 -16.80
CA PRO A 5 8.66 -13.32 -16.97
C PRO A 5 7.75 -12.37 -17.76
N LEU A 6 7.13 -12.89 -18.81
CA LEU A 6 6.07 -12.21 -19.57
C LEU A 6 4.94 -11.79 -18.63
N ALA A 7 4.21 -10.72 -18.99
CA ALA A 7 2.98 -10.34 -18.31
C ALA A 7 2.05 -11.56 -18.13
N PRO A 8 1.30 -11.66 -17.04
CA PRO A 8 0.44 -12.82 -16.81
C PRO A 8 -0.60 -12.93 -17.92
N VAL A 9 -0.82 -14.16 -18.40
CA VAL A 9 -1.92 -14.43 -19.31
C VAL A 9 -3.18 -14.50 -18.46
N LEU A 10 -4.01 -13.46 -18.52
CA LEU A 10 -5.29 -13.42 -17.80
C LEU A 10 -6.26 -14.45 -18.36
N SER A 11 -7.04 -15.09 -17.48
CA SER A 11 -8.19 -15.90 -17.91
C SER A 11 -9.26 -15.03 -18.57
N ALA A 12 -10.14 -15.63 -19.37
CA ALA A 12 -11.26 -14.91 -20.00
C ALA A 12 -12.17 -14.23 -18.95
N GLU A 13 -12.36 -14.86 -17.80
CA GLU A 13 -13.11 -14.32 -16.67
C GLU A 13 -12.41 -13.10 -16.07
N ALA A 14 -11.10 -13.17 -15.81
CA ALA A 14 -10.30 -12.04 -15.31
C ALA A 14 -10.32 -10.85 -16.29
N VAL A 15 -10.22 -11.12 -17.60
CA VAL A 15 -10.34 -10.07 -18.64
C VAL A 15 -11.71 -9.39 -18.57
N ALA A 16 -12.80 -10.15 -18.39
CA ALA A 16 -14.14 -9.58 -18.27
C ALA A 16 -14.29 -8.71 -17.03
N VAL A 17 -13.76 -9.15 -15.88
CA VAL A 17 -13.74 -8.36 -14.62
C VAL A 17 -12.95 -7.08 -14.79
N VAL A 18 -11.73 -7.16 -15.35
CA VAL A 18 -10.89 -5.97 -15.62
C VAL A 18 -11.64 -4.96 -16.47
N LYS A 19 -12.24 -5.41 -17.58
CA LYS A 19 -12.99 -4.53 -18.48
C LYS A 19 -14.16 -3.87 -17.77
N GLN A 20 -14.99 -4.63 -17.05
CA GLN A 20 -16.14 -4.10 -16.33
C GLN A 20 -15.72 -3.07 -15.26
N THR A 21 -14.65 -3.35 -14.53
CA THR A 21 -14.13 -2.44 -13.50
C THR A 21 -13.58 -1.16 -14.13
N LEU A 22 -12.80 -1.26 -15.21
CA LEU A 22 -12.31 -0.09 -15.95
C LEU A 22 -13.44 0.75 -16.55
N ASP A 23 -14.44 0.12 -17.13
CA ASP A 23 -15.61 0.82 -17.68
C ASP A 23 -16.33 1.61 -16.57
N SER A 24 -16.50 1.02 -15.38
CA SER A 24 -17.08 1.69 -14.21
C SER A 24 -16.21 2.86 -13.73
N LEU A 25 -14.91 2.62 -13.52
CA LEU A 25 -13.99 3.67 -13.06
C LEU A 25 -13.90 4.84 -14.04
N ASN A 26 -13.90 4.60 -15.35
CA ASN A 26 -13.88 5.64 -16.38
C ASN A 26 -15.17 6.47 -16.44
N THR A 27 -16.26 6.04 -15.82
CA THR A 27 -17.47 6.88 -15.68
C THR A 27 -17.39 7.88 -14.54
N GLU A 28 -16.51 7.60 -13.58
CA GLU A 28 -16.41 8.36 -12.31
C GLU A 28 -15.11 9.19 -12.26
N PHE A 29 -14.04 8.70 -12.93
CA PHE A 29 -12.70 9.29 -12.88
C PHE A 29 -12.09 9.49 -14.27
N ASP A 30 -11.25 10.50 -14.45
CA ASP A 30 -10.28 10.54 -15.54
C ASP A 30 -9.14 9.57 -15.20
N VAL A 31 -9.23 8.32 -15.67
CA VAL A 31 -8.27 7.27 -15.34
C VAL A 31 -7.00 7.41 -16.18
N ALA A 32 -5.86 7.55 -15.52
CA ALA A 32 -4.53 7.50 -16.12
C ALA A 32 -3.86 6.14 -15.88
N GLN A 33 -2.78 5.91 -16.60
CA GLN A 33 -1.91 4.75 -16.44
C GLN A 33 -0.47 5.20 -16.23
N THR A 34 0.22 4.60 -15.27
CA THR A 34 1.65 4.81 -15.03
C THR A 34 2.37 3.47 -15.05
N GLU A 35 3.45 3.38 -15.84
CA GLU A 35 4.32 2.21 -15.87
C GLU A 35 5.44 2.36 -14.83
N ILE A 36 5.61 1.34 -14.01
CA ILE A 36 6.65 1.28 -12.97
C ILE A 36 7.48 0.01 -13.17
N ARG A 37 8.79 0.12 -13.03
CA ARG A 37 9.68 -1.05 -13.07
C ARG A 37 9.91 -1.56 -11.65
N LEU A 38 9.57 -2.83 -11.41
CA LEU A 38 9.84 -3.55 -10.17
C LEU A 38 10.68 -4.80 -10.49
N LEU A 39 11.91 -4.86 -9.99
CA LEU A 39 12.83 -5.98 -10.21
C LEU A 39 12.91 -6.42 -11.69
N GLY A 40 12.94 -5.45 -12.61
CA GLY A 40 13.03 -5.70 -14.06
C GLY A 40 11.71 -6.05 -14.75
N ARG A 41 10.59 -6.16 -14.04
CA ARG A 41 9.24 -6.30 -14.60
C ARG A 41 8.57 -4.95 -14.71
N VAL A 42 7.78 -4.76 -15.76
CA VAL A 42 6.91 -3.57 -15.89
C VAL A 42 5.57 -3.86 -15.24
N VAL A 43 5.16 -2.99 -14.34
CA VAL A 43 3.86 -2.97 -13.68
C VAL A 43 3.09 -1.77 -14.22
N THR A 44 1.86 -1.97 -14.64
CA THR A 44 0.96 -0.90 -15.08
C THR A 44 -0.03 -0.60 -13.96
N LEU A 45 -0.01 0.63 -13.47
CA LEU A 45 -0.97 1.10 -12.46
C LEU A 45 -1.99 2.04 -13.09
N HIS A 46 -3.26 1.76 -12.87
CA HIS A 46 -4.37 2.65 -13.14
C HIS A 46 -4.61 3.50 -11.90
N HIS A 47 -4.80 4.78 -12.06
CA HIS A 47 -5.07 5.72 -10.97
C HIS A 47 -5.81 6.96 -11.53
N PRO A 48 -6.47 7.76 -10.72
CA PRO A 48 -6.97 9.06 -11.15
C PRO A 48 -5.83 9.92 -11.69
N ARG A 49 -6.05 10.66 -12.78
CA ARG A 49 -5.01 11.48 -13.43
C ARG A 49 -4.50 12.57 -12.52
N ASN A 50 -5.40 13.16 -11.74
CA ASN A 50 -5.09 14.29 -10.87
C ASN A 50 -5.87 14.12 -9.55
N ALA A 51 -5.15 14.05 -8.43
CA ALA A 51 -5.74 13.95 -7.10
C ALA A 51 -6.57 15.19 -6.75
N ASP A 52 -6.17 16.39 -7.23
CA ASP A 52 -6.86 17.64 -6.94
C ASP A 52 -8.31 17.65 -7.48
N ASP A 53 -8.58 16.94 -8.58
CA ASP A 53 -9.92 16.84 -9.18
C ASP A 53 -10.90 16.02 -8.31
N LEU A 54 -10.39 15.31 -7.32
CA LEU A 54 -11.17 14.49 -6.38
C LEU A 54 -11.56 15.26 -5.12
N ILE A 55 -11.06 16.48 -4.94
CA ILE A 55 -11.37 17.29 -3.76
C ILE A 55 -12.78 17.86 -3.93
N SER A 56 -13.74 17.40 -3.13
CA SER A 56 -15.06 18.00 -3.04
C SER A 56 -15.11 19.02 -1.90
N GLU A 57 -15.96 20.07 -2.06
CA GLU A 57 -16.20 21.04 -0.97
C GLU A 57 -16.77 20.35 0.29
N GLU A 58 -17.52 19.26 0.12
CA GLU A 58 -18.09 18.48 1.23
C GLU A 58 -17.01 17.72 2.00
N ASP A 59 -16.03 17.11 1.32
CA ASP A 59 -14.91 16.40 1.97
C ASP A 59 -14.04 17.36 2.76
N PHE A 60 -13.81 18.57 2.23
CA PHE A 60 -13.01 19.59 2.90
C PHE A 60 -13.68 20.12 4.18
N VAL A 61 -15.01 20.22 4.21
CA VAL A 61 -15.77 20.73 5.36
C VAL A 61 -15.90 19.68 6.47
N PHE A 62 -15.98 18.40 6.12
CA PHE A 62 -16.27 17.34 7.11
C PHE A 62 -15.02 16.70 7.71
N ASP A 63 -13.90 16.60 7.01
CA ASP A 63 -12.77 15.79 7.51
C ASP A 63 -11.38 16.34 7.16
N GLU A 64 -11.26 17.46 6.43
CA GLU A 64 -10.02 18.08 5.95
C GLU A 64 -9.08 17.09 5.21
N ARG A 65 -9.61 15.92 4.80
CA ARG A 65 -8.82 14.88 4.15
C ARG A 65 -8.70 15.13 2.66
N LEU A 66 -7.47 15.20 2.21
CA LEU A 66 -7.13 15.25 0.80
C LEU A 66 -7.03 13.81 0.24
N PRO A 67 -7.40 13.59 -1.04
CA PRO A 67 -7.38 12.26 -1.66
C PRO A 67 -5.95 11.81 -2.00
N TYR A 68 -5.06 11.81 -1.02
CA TYR A 68 -3.65 11.38 -1.16
C TYR A 68 -3.50 9.96 -1.69
N TRP A 69 -4.55 9.14 -1.60
CA TRP A 69 -4.58 7.78 -2.10
C TRP A 69 -4.43 7.68 -3.62
N ALA A 70 -4.77 8.74 -4.36
CA ALA A 70 -4.74 8.77 -5.82
C ALA A 70 -3.31 8.90 -6.38
N ASP A 71 -2.37 9.40 -5.57
CA ASP A 71 -0.98 9.60 -5.98
C ASP A 71 -0.11 8.36 -5.69
N ILE A 72 0.93 8.20 -6.52
CA ILE A 72 1.92 7.13 -6.34
C ILE A 72 3.14 7.72 -5.62
N TRP A 73 3.16 7.61 -4.30
CA TRP A 73 4.18 8.19 -3.45
C TRP A 73 5.55 7.50 -3.58
N PRO A 74 6.66 8.22 -3.44
CA PRO A 74 8.01 7.66 -3.44
C PRO A 74 8.21 6.53 -2.42
N SER A 75 7.65 6.67 -1.21
CA SER A 75 7.71 5.63 -0.18
C SER A 75 7.06 4.33 -0.63
N ALA A 76 5.96 4.39 -1.40
CA ALA A 76 5.32 3.21 -1.97
C ALA A 76 6.20 2.53 -3.02
N ARG A 77 6.93 3.31 -3.85
CA ARG A 77 7.86 2.75 -4.85
C ARG A 77 9.02 1.99 -4.17
N VAL A 78 9.63 2.59 -3.14
CA VAL A 78 10.72 1.95 -2.37
C VAL A 78 10.23 0.70 -1.66
N LEU A 79 9.06 0.78 -1.00
CA LEU A 79 8.50 -0.37 -0.30
C LEU A 79 8.09 -1.50 -1.26
N ALA A 80 7.53 -1.17 -2.42
CA ALA A 80 7.17 -2.15 -3.44
C ALA A 80 8.39 -2.92 -3.96
N GLU A 81 9.52 -2.26 -4.21
CA GLU A 81 10.77 -2.93 -4.57
C GLU A 81 11.26 -3.88 -3.47
N ARG A 82 11.20 -3.43 -2.22
CA ARG A 82 11.54 -4.25 -1.05
C ARG A 82 10.66 -5.49 -0.97
N VAL A 83 9.33 -5.34 -1.11
CA VAL A 83 8.33 -6.41 -1.01
C VAL A 83 8.45 -7.38 -2.19
N ALA A 84 8.64 -6.88 -3.42
CA ALA A 84 8.81 -7.72 -4.61
C ALA A 84 10.00 -8.69 -4.50
N GLY A 85 11.04 -8.34 -3.71
CA GLY A 85 12.22 -9.18 -3.44
C GLY A 85 12.02 -10.18 -2.30
N MET A 86 10.87 -10.18 -1.61
CA MET A 86 10.61 -11.09 -0.49
C MET A 86 10.13 -12.46 -1.00
N GLN A 87 10.32 -13.49 -0.18
CA GLN A 87 9.74 -14.81 -0.42
C GLN A 87 8.43 -14.91 0.38
N ALA A 88 7.35 -15.29 -0.28
CA ALA A 88 6.03 -15.34 0.38
C ALA A 88 5.89 -16.52 1.34
N ASP A 89 6.34 -17.73 0.95
CA ASP A 89 6.30 -18.96 1.75
C ASP A 89 4.92 -19.24 2.39
N GLY A 90 3.83 -18.89 1.68
CA GLY A 90 2.46 -19.05 2.16
C GLY A 90 2.04 -18.07 3.26
N ARG A 91 2.81 -17.01 3.49
CA ARG A 91 2.53 -16.01 4.51
C ARG A 91 1.39 -15.08 4.09
N ARG A 92 0.58 -14.69 5.09
CA ARG A 92 -0.47 -13.70 4.97
C ARG A 92 0.12 -12.29 5.07
N PHE A 93 -0.30 -11.44 4.15
CA PHE A 93 0.19 -10.08 3.98
C PHE A 93 -0.95 -9.07 4.12
N LEU A 94 -0.73 -7.99 4.88
CA LEU A 94 -1.65 -6.86 4.99
C LEU A 94 -0.94 -5.57 4.59
N GLU A 95 -1.56 -4.81 3.70
CA GLU A 95 -1.19 -3.41 3.47
C GLU A 95 -2.20 -2.48 4.15
N LEU A 96 -1.70 -1.51 4.94
CA LEU A 96 -2.47 -0.45 5.56
C LEU A 96 -2.30 0.84 4.75
N GLY A 97 -3.40 1.41 4.23
CA GLY A 97 -3.36 2.59 3.36
C GLY A 97 -2.79 2.25 1.99
N CYS A 98 -3.47 1.38 1.25
CA CYS A 98 -2.92 0.84 -0.01
C CYS A 98 -2.94 1.84 -1.19
N GLY A 99 -3.76 2.90 -1.13
CA GLY A 99 -3.89 3.88 -2.20
C GLY A 99 -4.18 3.24 -3.56
N ALA A 100 -3.36 3.54 -4.58
CA ALA A 100 -3.45 2.92 -5.90
C ALA A 100 -2.90 1.48 -5.96
N GLY A 101 -2.39 0.91 -4.86
CA GLY A 101 -2.08 -0.51 -4.71
C GLY A 101 -0.74 -0.99 -5.26
N LEU A 102 0.25 -0.12 -5.42
CA LEU A 102 1.56 -0.52 -5.94
C LEU A 102 2.24 -1.59 -5.07
N VAL A 103 2.19 -1.45 -3.74
CA VAL A 103 2.82 -2.41 -2.82
C VAL A 103 2.03 -3.72 -2.78
N SER A 104 0.69 -3.65 -2.85
CA SER A 104 -0.18 -4.83 -2.99
C SER A 104 0.10 -5.61 -4.28
N VAL A 105 0.33 -4.91 -5.41
CA VAL A 105 0.78 -5.56 -6.67
C VAL A 105 2.11 -6.27 -6.46
N ALA A 106 3.10 -5.61 -5.82
CA ALA A 106 4.40 -6.20 -5.54
C ALA A 106 4.28 -7.45 -4.64
N ALA A 107 3.42 -7.40 -3.62
CA ALA A 107 3.17 -8.52 -2.72
C ALA A 107 2.52 -9.72 -3.43
N ALA A 108 1.50 -9.46 -4.26
CA ALA A 108 0.86 -10.50 -5.06
C ALA A 108 1.82 -11.11 -6.11
N MET A 109 2.69 -10.29 -6.74
CA MET A 109 3.76 -10.76 -7.62
C MET A 109 4.76 -11.65 -6.90
N ALA A 110 5.06 -11.39 -5.63
CA ALA A 110 5.93 -12.20 -4.79
C ALA A 110 5.24 -13.48 -4.29
N GLY A 111 3.92 -13.63 -4.49
CA GLY A 111 3.14 -14.82 -4.14
C GLY A 111 2.55 -14.82 -2.73
N PHE A 112 2.45 -13.66 -2.08
CA PHE A 112 1.78 -13.54 -0.79
C PHE A 112 0.26 -13.73 -0.90
N ASP A 113 -0.37 -14.17 0.19
CA ASP A 113 -1.82 -14.10 0.41
C ASP A 113 -2.15 -12.67 0.91
N VAL A 114 -2.61 -11.82 -0.03
CA VAL A 114 -2.69 -10.37 0.16
C VAL A 114 -4.09 -9.95 0.59
N THR A 115 -4.14 -9.18 1.67
CA THR A 115 -5.25 -8.31 2.04
C THR A 115 -4.78 -6.85 1.96
N SER A 116 -5.53 -6.01 1.26
CA SER A 116 -5.25 -4.57 1.16
C SER A 116 -6.32 -3.77 1.89
N SER A 117 -5.91 -2.75 2.63
CA SER A 117 -6.87 -1.90 3.34
C SER A 117 -6.63 -0.43 3.10
N ASP A 118 -7.73 0.32 3.01
CA ASP A 118 -7.72 1.77 2.88
C ASP A 118 -8.97 2.37 3.53
N TYR A 119 -8.95 3.67 3.76
CA TYR A 119 -10.13 4.42 4.20
C TYR A 119 -11.12 4.62 3.06
N TYR A 120 -10.61 4.85 1.83
CA TYR A 120 -11.41 5.14 0.65
C TYR A 120 -11.75 3.87 -0.12
N ASP A 121 -13.04 3.63 -0.37
CA ASP A 121 -13.51 2.51 -1.20
C ASP A 121 -12.94 2.57 -2.63
N ASP A 122 -12.75 3.78 -3.16
CA ASP A 122 -12.17 3.97 -4.49
C ASP A 122 -10.72 3.53 -4.56
N ALA A 123 -9.91 3.80 -3.52
CA ALA A 123 -8.56 3.26 -3.41
C ALA A 123 -8.57 1.73 -3.48
N LEU A 124 -9.52 1.08 -2.80
CA LEU A 124 -9.68 -0.38 -2.82
C LEU A 124 -10.07 -0.90 -4.20
N ARG A 125 -10.94 -0.19 -4.93
CA ARG A 125 -11.33 -0.52 -6.32
C ARG A 125 -10.12 -0.46 -7.27
N PHE A 126 -9.33 0.61 -7.20
CA PHE A 126 -8.11 0.74 -8.00
C PHE A 126 -7.07 -0.30 -7.62
N THR A 127 -6.86 -0.55 -6.33
CA THR A 127 -5.93 -1.59 -5.84
C THR A 127 -6.31 -2.98 -6.37
N ALA A 128 -7.58 -3.38 -6.24
CA ALA A 128 -8.05 -4.68 -6.73
C ALA A 128 -7.86 -4.83 -8.25
N LEU A 129 -8.18 -3.78 -9.01
CA LEU A 129 -7.95 -3.72 -10.46
C LEU A 129 -6.46 -3.89 -10.78
N ASN A 130 -5.60 -3.10 -10.14
CA ASN A 130 -4.17 -3.07 -10.42
C ASN A 130 -3.49 -4.41 -10.08
N VAL A 131 -3.88 -5.05 -8.99
CA VAL A 131 -3.39 -6.40 -8.68
C VAL A 131 -3.85 -7.39 -9.74
N LEU A 132 -5.13 -7.40 -10.09
CA LEU A 132 -5.67 -8.33 -11.09
C LEU A 132 -5.00 -8.17 -12.47
N VAL A 133 -4.83 -6.94 -12.95
CA VAL A 133 -4.18 -6.64 -14.25
C VAL A 133 -2.75 -7.14 -14.29
N ASN A 134 -1.99 -6.96 -13.21
CA ASN A 134 -0.56 -7.27 -13.19
C ASN A 134 -0.22 -8.71 -12.80
N THR A 135 -1.14 -9.42 -12.14
CA THR A 135 -0.85 -10.74 -11.57
C THR A 135 -1.86 -11.83 -11.96
N GLY A 136 -3.05 -11.45 -12.40
CA GLY A 136 -4.16 -12.39 -12.61
C GLY A 136 -4.80 -12.90 -11.32
N VAL A 137 -4.41 -12.37 -10.16
CA VAL A 137 -4.89 -12.80 -8.85
C VAL A 137 -5.94 -11.82 -8.32
N LEU A 138 -7.02 -12.35 -7.75
CA LEU A 138 -7.97 -11.60 -6.95
C LEU A 138 -7.48 -11.59 -5.49
N ILE A 139 -7.49 -10.42 -4.87
CA ILE A 139 -7.10 -10.24 -3.46
C ILE A 139 -8.29 -9.83 -2.61
N GLU A 140 -8.17 -9.97 -1.30
CA GLU A 140 -9.11 -9.39 -0.35
C GLU A 140 -8.85 -7.89 -0.20
N THR A 141 -9.92 -7.07 -0.26
CA THR A 141 -9.86 -5.63 0.04
C THR A 141 -10.79 -5.30 1.21
N ARG A 142 -10.35 -4.45 2.13
CA ARG A 142 -11.07 -4.12 3.37
C ARG A 142 -11.07 -2.63 3.64
N ALA A 143 -12.24 -2.02 3.72
CA ALA A 143 -12.35 -0.64 4.22
C ALA A 143 -11.89 -0.56 5.69
N ALA A 144 -11.02 0.39 6.00
CA ALA A 144 -10.44 0.53 7.33
C ALA A 144 -10.19 2.00 7.71
N ASP A 145 -11.03 2.53 8.55
CA ASP A 145 -10.74 3.78 9.27
C ASP A 145 -9.83 3.47 10.46
N TRP A 146 -8.62 4.01 10.50
CA TRP A 146 -7.66 3.76 11.58
C TRP A 146 -8.15 4.26 12.95
N ARG A 147 -9.00 5.30 12.97
CA ARG A 147 -9.67 5.79 14.20
C ARG A 147 -10.71 4.80 14.72
N ARG A 148 -11.30 3.99 13.82
CA ARG A 148 -12.32 2.96 14.11
C ARG A 148 -11.93 1.63 13.48
N PHE A 149 -10.69 1.21 13.71
CA PHE A 149 -10.09 0.06 13.04
C PHE A 149 -10.94 -1.22 13.21
N PRO A 150 -11.25 -1.95 12.11
CA PRO A 150 -12.10 -3.14 12.15
C PRO A 150 -11.59 -4.20 13.13
N HIS A 151 -12.49 -4.75 13.94
CA HIS A 151 -12.15 -5.80 14.93
C HIS A 151 -11.85 -7.14 14.27
N ASP A 152 -12.42 -7.38 13.09
CA ASP A 152 -12.37 -8.62 12.32
C ASP A 152 -11.34 -8.59 11.18
N MET A 153 -10.39 -7.64 11.19
CA MET A 153 -9.34 -7.54 10.18
C MET A 153 -8.48 -8.80 10.08
N GLY A 154 -8.35 -9.55 11.16
CA GLY A 154 -7.54 -10.76 11.20
C GLY A 154 -6.10 -10.53 11.63
N ARG A 155 -5.27 -11.57 11.45
CA ARG A 155 -3.85 -11.57 11.82
C ARG A 155 -2.99 -11.95 10.62
N PHE A 156 -1.82 -11.31 10.50
CA PHE A 156 -0.94 -11.40 9.34
C PHE A 156 0.51 -11.62 9.77
N ASP A 157 1.29 -12.22 8.88
CA ASP A 157 2.71 -12.51 9.11
C ASP A 157 3.59 -11.35 8.65
N ILE A 158 3.12 -10.62 7.65
CA ILE A 158 3.73 -9.39 7.15
C ILE A 158 2.66 -8.30 7.16
N VAL A 159 2.95 -7.16 7.76
CA VAL A 159 2.10 -5.96 7.71
C VAL A 159 2.94 -4.80 7.18
N VAL A 160 2.44 -4.08 6.21
CA VAL A 160 3.19 -2.96 5.63
C VAL A 160 2.35 -1.70 5.52
N ALA A 161 3.01 -0.55 5.47
CA ALA A 161 2.41 0.73 5.13
C ALA A 161 3.46 1.67 4.52
N SER A 162 3.03 2.54 3.63
CA SER A 162 3.88 3.55 3.02
C SER A 162 3.26 4.94 3.11
N ASP A 163 4.04 5.91 3.57
CA ASP A 163 3.67 7.34 3.68
C ASP A 163 2.43 7.61 4.54
N VAL A 164 2.22 6.84 5.61
CA VAL A 164 1.01 6.89 6.48
C VAL A 164 1.19 7.77 7.74
N LEU A 165 2.39 8.31 7.98
CA LEU A 165 2.71 9.08 9.21
C LEU A 165 2.62 10.61 8.99
N TYR A 166 1.74 11.07 8.09
CA TYR A 166 1.64 12.47 7.71
C TYR A 166 0.84 13.33 8.72
N GLU A 167 0.03 12.74 9.57
CA GLU A 167 -0.63 13.41 10.69
C GLU A 167 -0.09 12.91 12.03
N LYS A 168 -0.05 13.79 13.04
CA LYS A 168 0.50 13.45 14.36
C LYS A 168 -0.21 12.26 15.03
N GLU A 169 -1.53 12.18 14.91
CA GLU A 169 -2.31 11.09 15.48
C GLU A 169 -2.03 9.73 14.81
N HIS A 170 -1.57 9.72 13.56
CA HIS A 170 -1.29 8.50 12.83
C HIS A 170 -0.20 7.65 13.51
N ALA A 171 0.72 8.26 14.25
CA ALA A 171 1.70 7.52 15.05
C ALA A 171 1.05 6.49 15.96
N ALA A 172 0.07 6.89 16.77
CA ALA A 172 -0.64 6.02 17.69
C ALA A 172 -1.61 5.07 16.98
N LEU A 173 -2.29 5.55 15.94
CA LEU A 173 -3.27 4.78 15.17
C LEU A 173 -2.60 3.62 14.43
N ILE A 174 -1.50 3.88 13.71
CA ILE A 174 -0.75 2.85 12.98
C ILE A 174 -0.11 1.85 13.96
N ALA A 175 0.51 2.30 15.07
CA ALA A 175 1.04 1.40 16.08
C ALA A 175 -0.06 0.50 16.68
N SER A 176 -1.28 1.03 16.89
CA SER A 176 -2.43 0.25 17.36
C SER A 176 -2.90 -0.75 16.30
N ALA A 177 -2.97 -0.36 15.03
CA ALA A 177 -3.32 -1.27 13.93
C ALA A 177 -2.33 -2.43 13.82
N LEU A 178 -1.01 -2.15 13.91
CA LEU A 178 0.02 -3.18 13.94
C LEU A 178 -0.16 -4.15 15.11
N ASP A 179 -0.41 -3.64 16.33
CA ASP A 179 -0.61 -4.48 17.51
C ASP A 179 -1.81 -5.42 17.35
N ARG A 180 -2.85 -4.98 16.69
CA ARG A 180 -4.07 -5.75 16.44
C ARG A 180 -3.95 -6.76 15.31
N THR A 181 -3.08 -6.52 14.32
CA THR A 181 -3.01 -7.30 13.08
C THR A 181 -1.78 -8.19 12.95
N MET A 182 -0.72 -7.93 13.68
CA MET A 182 0.49 -8.76 13.64
C MET A 182 0.31 -10.07 14.41
N THR A 183 0.73 -11.21 13.80
CA THR A 183 0.93 -12.48 14.54
C THR A 183 2.11 -12.34 15.51
N GLY A 184 2.33 -13.33 16.40
CA GLY A 184 3.44 -13.30 17.37
C GLY A 184 4.84 -13.37 16.71
N ARG A 185 4.94 -13.77 15.45
CA ARG A 185 6.19 -13.85 14.68
C ARG A 185 6.21 -12.90 13.47
N ALA A 186 5.21 -12.02 13.38
CA ALA A 186 5.09 -11.10 12.26
C ALA A 186 6.23 -10.07 12.24
N THR A 187 6.50 -9.58 11.05
CA THR A 187 7.30 -8.37 10.83
C THR A 187 6.39 -7.33 10.19
N ALA A 188 6.45 -6.09 10.68
CA ALA A 188 5.90 -4.98 9.91
C ALA A 188 7.03 -4.14 9.29
N ILE A 189 6.76 -3.56 8.11
CA ILE A 189 7.69 -2.67 7.41
C ILE A 189 6.95 -1.38 7.08
N ILE A 190 7.41 -0.26 7.63
CA ILE A 190 6.84 1.05 7.36
C ILE A 190 7.85 1.88 6.58
N ALA A 191 7.44 2.35 5.40
CA ALA A 191 8.26 3.24 4.57
C ALA A 191 7.80 4.69 4.76
N ASP A 192 8.73 5.56 5.14
CA ASP A 192 8.42 6.94 5.50
C ASP A 192 9.52 7.91 5.03
N PRO A 193 9.16 9.08 4.43
CA PRO A 193 10.14 10.06 3.94
C PRO A 193 10.66 11.00 5.05
N GLY A 194 10.50 10.67 6.33
CA GLY A 194 10.87 11.53 7.45
C GLY A 194 9.73 12.45 7.90
N ARG A 195 8.50 11.97 7.88
CA ARG A 195 7.32 12.70 8.38
C ARG A 195 7.46 13.04 9.87
N LEU A 196 6.82 14.13 10.31
CA LEU A 196 6.92 14.62 11.68
C LEU A 196 6.42 13.62 12.74
N ALA A 197 5.50 12.73 12.40
CA ALA A 197 4.98 11.72 13.31
C ALA A 197 5.86 10.46 13.44
N ALA A 198 6.90 10.30 12.61
CA ALA A 198 7.74 9.09 12.63
C ALA A 198 8.45 8.83 13.98
N PRO A 199 9.01 9.84 14.70
CA PRO A 199 9.58 9.62 16.03
C PRO A 199 8.54 9.17 17.05
N ASP A 200 7.34 9.76 17.04
CA ASP A 200 6.25 9.39 17.94
C ASP A 200 5.77 7.95 17.64
N PHE A 201 5.74 7.54 16.36
CA PHE A 201 5.42 6.17 15.97
C PHE A 201 6.40 5.15 16.56
N VAL A 202 7.71 5.43 16.54
CA VAL A 202 8.72 4.55 17.13
C VAL A 202 8.47 4.35 18.63
N GLU A 203 8.16 5.42 19.37
CA GLU A 203 7.86 5.32 20.79
C GLU A 203 6.53 4.60 21.06
N GLN A 204 5.48 4.86 20.26
CA GLN A 204 4.20 4.17 20.36
C GLN A 204 4.32 2.65 20.11
N CYS A 205 5.16 2.24 19.16
CA CYS A 205 5.47 0.83 18.93
C CYS A 205 6.21 0.21 20.14
N LYS A 206 7.19 0.91 20.67
CA LYS A 206 7.98 0.44 21.82
C LYS A 206 7.11 0.24 23.07
N GLU A 207 6.20 1.16 23.37
CA GLU A 207 5.24 1.06 24.47
C GLU A 207 4.34 -0.17 24.37
N ARG A 208 4.08 -0.67 23.16
CA ARG A 208 3.29 -1.88 22.85
C ARG A 208 4.13 -3.16 22.77
N GLY A 209 5.42 -3.10 23.14
CA GLY A 209 6.32 -4.25 23.06
C GLY A 209 6.70 -4.64 21.63
N MET A 210 6.56 -3.71 20.68
CA MET A 210 6.90 -3.87 19.26
C MET A 210 7.95 -2.84 18.86
N PRO A 211 9.22 -2.95 19.31
CA PRO A 211 10.22 -1.94 18.96
C PRO A 211 10.36 -1.81 17.45
N ALA A 212 10.32 -0.55 16.98
CA ALA A 212 10.57 -0.16 15.62
C ALA A 212 12.01 0.36 15.49
N ALA A 213 12.70 -0.02 14.43
CA ALA A 213 14.04 0.48 14.12
C ALA A 213 14.21 0.67 12.62
N ILE A 214 14.94 1.71 12.22
CA ILE A 214 15.31 1.89 10.82
C ILE A 214 16.22 0.74 10.40
N SER A 215 15.75 -0.06 9.46
CA SER A 215 16.50 -1.18 8.87
C SER A 215 17.26 -0.76 7.62
N ASP A 216 16.77 0.25 6.90
CA ASP A 216 17.41 0.78 5.70
C ASP A 216 17.05 2.25 5.48
N ARG A 217 17.90 2.98 4.75
CA ARG A 217 17.70 4.36 4.29
C ARG A 217 17.96 4.43 2.80
N VAL A 218 16.91 4.54 2.04
CA VAL A 218 16.97 4.45 0.58
C VAL A 218 16.89 5.85 -0.03
N PRO A 219 17.94 6.34 -0.69
CA PRO A 219 17.86 7.54 -1.50
C PRO A 219 16.87 7.32 -2.65
N TYR A 220 15.97 8.26 -2.85
CA TYR A 220 15.01 8.26 -3.95
C TYR A 220 15.17 9.51 -4.80
N GLU A 221 15.30 9.31 -6.11
CA GLU A 221 15.38 10.39 -7.10
C GLU A 221 14.43 10.05 -8.28
N ASP A 222 13.53 10.96 -8.62
CA ASP A 222 12.66 10.87 -9.79
C ASP A 222 12.33 12.29 -10.27
N GLY A 223 12.87 12.69 -11.42
CA GLY A 223 12.78 14.06 -11.90
C GLY A 223 13.40 15.06 -10.91
N ASP A 224 12.56 16.00 -10.42
CA ASP A 224 12.96 17.00 -9.43
C ASP A 224 12.78 16.53 -7.98
N ILE A 225 12.18 15.37 -7.78
CA ILE A 225 11.96 14.81 -6.44
C ILE A 225 13.25 14.16 -5.95
N ARG A 226 13.77 14.64 -4.82
CA ARG A 226 14.93 14.05 -4.12
C ARG A 226 14.62 13.96 -2.65
N GLN A 227 14.60 12.72 -2.13
CA GLN A 227 14.36 12.47 -0.71
C GLN A 227 14.99 11.15 -0.28
N THR A 228 15.03 10.92 1.02
CA THR A 228 15.46 9.65 1.59
C THR A 228 14.24 8.99 2.22
N ILE A 229 14.02 7.73 1.90
CA ILE A 229 12.95 6.93 2.49
C ILE A 229 13.55 6.02 3.55
N ASP A 230 13.12 6.20 4.79
CA ASP A 230 13.46 5.32 5.90
C ASP A 230 12.52 4.11 5.91
N LEU A 231 13.09 2.90 5.98
CA LEU A 231 12.34 1.65 6.19
C LEU A 231 12.46 1.26 7.66
N TYR A 232 11.33 1.28 8.36
CA TYR A 232 11.24 0.85 9.75
C TYR A 232 10.81 -0.62 9.82
N ASP A 233 11.65 -1.49 10.37
CA ASP A 233 11.26 -2.84 10.76
C ASP A 233 10.66 -2.80 12.17
N VAL A 234 9.46 -3.38 12.31
CA VAL A 234 8.76 -3.52 13.59
C VAL A 234 8.55 -5.00 13.88
N ARG A 235 8.93 -5.46 15.06
CA ARG A 235 8.79 -6.87 15.47
C ARG A 235 8.32 -6.96 16.92
N ARG A 236 7.51 -7.97 17.23
CA ARG A 236 7.21 -8.30 18.64
C ARG A 236 8.46 -8.87 19.32
N ARG A 237 8.62 -8.52 20.61
CA ARG A 237 9.61 -9.15 21.49
C ARG A 237 9.08 -10.44 22.08
#